data_68d5a2c42968b54f0f6073cca16b1bf7
#
_entry.id   68d5a2c42968b54f0f6073cca16b1bf7
#
_cell.length_a   1.000
_cell.length_b   1.000
_cell.length_c   1.000
_cell.angle_alpha   90.00
_cell.angle_beta   90.00
_cell.angle_gamma   90.00
#
_symmetry.space_group_name_H-M   'P 1'
#
loop_
_entity.id
_entity.type
_entity.pdbx_description
1 polymer ?
#
loop_
_entity_poly.entity_id
_entity_poly.type
_entity_poly.pdbx_seq_one_letter_code
_entity_poly.pdbx_strand_id
1 'polypeptide(L)'
;MKSRAVIRDVGRTLGLDPSETDRIAKMIPNTPGQAFTVEEAIKKLKEVKALYDEGGRYQQLFDYSMTLEGLSRHASVHAAGVVIAPGPLDDYVPVCIQTGKNGEAGQAMHVTQYDMNCLEEAGMLKMDFLGLKTLTVIHDAVNAVKARIGELRHPDTADVYQSMDDVPLDDPAVYKMLASGGTSGVFQFESK
;
A
#
# COMPACT_ATOMS: atom_id res chain seq x y z
N MET A 1 3.36 13.37 -4.01
CA MET A 1 2.02 12.97 -4.57
C MET A 1 2.20 12.08 -5.79
N LYS A 2 1.41 10.99 -5.94
CA LYS A 2 1.42 10.16 -7.16
C LYS A 2 0.40 10.71 -8.17
N SER A 3 0.55 10.35 -9.44
CA SER A 3 -0.22 10.84 -10.59
C SER A 3 -1.74 10.96 -10.37
N ARG A 4 -2.41 9.91 -9.90
CA ARG A 4 -3.86 9.97 -9.64
C ARG A 4 -4.26 10.94 -8.53
N ALA A 5 -3.42 11.07 -7.52
CA ALA A 5 -3.69 11.96 -6.40
C ALA A 5 -3.52 13.42 -6.79
N VAL A 6 -2.45 13.74 -7.53
CA VAL A 6 -2.19 15.10 -7.96
C VAL A 6 -3.27 15.60 -8.93
N ILE A 7 -3.74 14.77 -9.85
CA ILE A 7 -4.85 15.13 -10.77
C ILE A 7 -6.12 15.48 -9.98
N ARG A 8 -6.48 14.70 -8.95
CA ARG A 8 -7.65 15.00 -8.13
C ARG A 8 -7.52 16.31 -7.36
N ASP A 9 -6.32 16.58 -6.85
CA ASP A 9 -6.08 17.79 -6.08
C ASP A 9 -6.07 19.05 -6.95
N VAL A 10 -5.37 19.00 -8.07
CA VAL A 10 -5.33 20.12 -9.03
C VAL A 10 -6.71 20.33 -9.64
N GLY A 11 -7.42 19.27 -10.03
CA GLY A 11 -8.76 19.35 -10.58
C GLY A 11 -9.75 20.03 -9.63
N ARG A 12 -9.71 19.67 -8.34
CA ARG A 12 -10.52 20.33 -7.31
C ARG A 12 -10.17 21.82 -7.19
N THR A 13 -8.90 22.17 -7.25
CA THR A 13 -8.44 23.56 -7.14
C THR A 13 -8.84 24.38 -8.37
N LEU A 14 -8.85 23.76 -9.55
CA LEU A 14 -9.32 24.39 -10.80
C LEU A 14 -10.84 24.46 -10.92
N GLY A 15 -11.58 23.91 -9.95
CA GLY A 15 -13.05 23.89 -9.94
C GLY A 15 -13.65 22.95 -10.97
N LEU A 16 -12.92 21.87 -11.34
CA LEU A 16 -13.47 20.79 -12.15
C LEU A 16 -14.41 19.92 -11.29
N ASP A 17 -15.41 19.33 -11.94
CA ASP A 17 -16.31 18.41 -11.26
C ASP A 17 -15.55 17.21 -10.65
N PRO A 18 -15.83 16.83 -9.39
CA PRO A 18 -15.13 15.72 -8.75
C PRO A 18 -15.27 14.39 -9.49
N SER A 19 -16.42 14.12 -10.10
CA SER A 19 -16.66 12.90 -10.85
C SER A 19 -15.86 12.85 -12.15
N GLU A 20 -15.76 13.98 -12.82
CA GLU A 20 -14.94 14.15 -14.02
C GLU A 20 -13.46 14.01 -13.70
N THR A 21 -13.00 14.68 -12.66
CA THR A 21 -11.62 14.60 -12.20
C THR A 21 -11.23 13.17 -11.79
N ASP A 22 -12.14 12.45 -11.12
CA ASP A 22 -11.92 11.05 -10.77
C ASP A 22 -11.88 10.13 -11.99
N ARG A 23 -12.72 10.38 -12.99
CA ARG A 23 -12.69 9.68 -14.28
C ARG A 23 -11.35 9.87 -14.97
N ILE A 24 -10.85 11.10 -15.06
CA ILE A 24 -9.54 11.40 -15.67
C ILE A 24 -8.42 10.71 -14.88
N ALA A 25 -8.43 10.80 -13.57
CA ALA A 25 -7.42 10.15 -12.73
C ALA A 25 -7.42 8.61 -12.93
N LYS A 26 -8.57 7.99 -13.11
CA LYS A 26 -8.69 6.54 -13.35
C LYS A 26 -8.19 6.09 -14.72
N MET A 27 -8.10 6.97 -15.70
CA MET A 27 -7.49 6.65 -17.01
C MET A 27 -6.01 6.29 -16.86
N ILE A 28 -5.32 6.81 -15.84
CA ILE A 28 -3.90 6.53 -15.60
C ILE A 28 -3.78 5.21 -14.84
N PRO A 29 -3.12 4.18 -15.38
CA PRO A 29 -2.87 2.93 -14.68
C PRO A 29 -2.08 3.16 -13.37
N ASN A 30 -2.44 2.42 -12.33
CA ASN A 30 -1.75 2.47 -11.03
C ASN A 30 -1.65 1.06 -10.44
N THR A 31 -1.23 0.11 -11.26
CA THR A 31 -0.92 -1.25 -10.80
C THR A 31 0.54 -1.33 -10.37
N PRO A 32 0.88 -2.16 -9.39
CA PRO A 32 2.27 -2.42 -9.03
C PRO A 32 3.09 -2.81 -10.27
N GLY A 33 4.21 -2.12 -10.52
CA GLY A 33 5.04 -2.32 -11.71
C GLY A 33 4.59 -1.59 -12.99
N GLN A 34 3.43 -0.91 -13.00
CA GLN A 34 2.91 -0.14 -14.15
C GLN A 34 2.32 1.22 -13.71
N ALA A 35 2.95 1.88 -12.77
CA ALA A 35 2.54 3.23 -12.40
C ALA A 35 3.15 4.23 -13.38
N PHE A 36 2.31 4.95 -14.14
CA PHE A 36 2.76 6.03 -15.02
C PHE A 36 2.81 7.36 -14.28
N THR A 37 3.81 8.17 -14.58
CA THR A 37 3.77 9.60 -14.28
C THR A 37 2.71 10.29 -15.14
N VAL A 38 2.33 11.51 -14.77
CA VAL A 38 1.39 12.31 -15.58
C VAL A 38 1.95 12.56 -16.98
N GLU A 39 3.23 12.86 -17.08
CA GLU A 39 3.91 13.07 -18.37
C GLU A 39 3.91 11.80 -19.24
N GLU A 40 4.22 10.65 -18.63
CA GLU A 40 4.17 9.36 -19.33
C GLU A 40 2.76 9.00 -19.79
N ALA A 41 1.75 9.32 -18.97
CA ALA A 41 0.35 9.09 -19.30
C ALA A 41 -0.06 9.90 -20.53
N ILE A 42 0.32 11.18 -20.62
CA ILE A 42 0.08 12.01 -21.81
C ILE A 42 0.77 11.41 -23.05
N LYS A 43 2.00 10.92 -22.91
CA LYS A 43 2.76 10.37 -24.05
C LYS A 43 2.25 9.00 -24.53
N LYS A 44 1.79 8.16 -23.60
CA LYS A 44 1.50 6.74 -23.87
C LYS A 44 0.01 6.41 -24.00
N LEU A 45 -0.89 7.20 -23.42
CA LEU A 45 -2.32 6.92 -23.38
C LEU A 45 -3.09 7.85 -24.31
N LYS A 46 -3.70 7.31 -25.36
CA LYS A 46 -4.41 8.09 -26.38
C LYS A 46 -5.54 8.96 -25.81
N GLU A 47 -6.30 8.44 -24.85
CA GLU A 47 -7.41 9.16 -24.22
C GLU A 47 -6.91 10.35 -23.38
N VAL A 48 -5.83 10.17 -22.62
CA VAL A 48 -5.21 11.22 -21.82
C VAL A 48 -4.60 12.28 -22.72
N LYS A 49 -3.93 11.87 -23.80
CA LYS A 49 -3.37 12.77 -24.79
C LYS A 49 -4.46 13.61 -25.47
N ALA A 50 -5.57 13.01 -25.86
CA ALA A 50 -6.69 13.71 -26.48
C ALA A 50 -7.24 14.83 -25.57
N LEU A 51 -7.40 14.55 -24.27
CA LEU A 51 -7.82 15.57 -23.31
C LEU A 51 -6.77 16.69 -23.14
N TYR A 52 -5.50 16.34 -23.14
CA TYR A 52 -4.43 17.34 -23.07
C TYR A 52 -4.43 18.25 -24.32
N ASP A 53 -4.58 17.65 -25.51
CA ASP A 53 -4.59 18.34 -26.80
C ASP A 53 -5.87 19.20 -27.00
N GLU A 54 -6.97 18.91 -26.26
CA GLU A 54 -8.19 19.73 -26.23
C GLU A 54 -7.92 21.15 -25.69
N GLY A 55 -6.88 21.29 -24.86
CA GLY A 55 -6.43 22.58 -24.34
C GLY A 55 -7.27 23.09 -23.15
N GLY A 56 -7.18 24.41 -22.90
CA GLY A 56 -7.97 25.06 -21.86
C GLY A 56 -7.75 24.51 -20.45
N ARG A 57 -8.84 24.14 -19.76
CA ARG A 57 -8.79 23.64 -18.37
C ARG A 57 -8.10 22.29 -18.26
N TYR A 58 -8.23 21.43 -19.25
CA TYR A 58 -7.59 20.12 -19.22
C TYR A 58 -6.08 20.24 -19.39
N GLN A 59 -5.62 21.08 -20.29
CA GLN A 59 -4.18 21.34 -20.41
C GLN A 59 -3.61 21.90 -19.10
N GLN A 60 -4.28 22.88 -18.49
CA GLN A 60 -3.87 23.42 -17.20
C GLN A 60 -3.86 22.36 -16.09
N LEU A 61 -4.85 21.47 -16.07
CA LEU A 61 -4.90 20.34 -15.15
C LEU A 61 -3.64 19.49 -15.24
N PHE A 62 -3.25 19.10 -16.43
CA PHE A 62 -2.09 18.25 -16.63
C PHE A 62 -0.76 19.00 -16.40
N ASP A 63 -0.63 20.24 -16.85
CA ASP A 63 0.58 21.04 -16.66
C ASP A 63 0.88 21.27 -15.18
N TYR A 64 -0.12 21.67 -14.40
CA TYR A 64 0.04 21.82 -12.94
C TYR A 64 0.26 20.47 -12.26
N SER A 65 -0.39 19.42 -12.74
CA SER A 65 -0.18 18.08 -12.19
C SER A 65 1.24 17.58 -12.42
N MET A 66 1.84 17.80 -13.57
CA MET A 66 3.25 17.46 -13.85
C MET A 66 4.20 18.22 -12.94
N THR A 67 3.92 19.50 -12.69
CA THR A 67 4.76 20.34 -11.80
C THR A 67 4.70 19.88 -10.34
N LEU A 68 3.53 19.41 -9.88
CA LEU A 68 3.29 19.05 -8.48
C LEU A 68 3.48 17.55 -8.19
N GLU A 69 3.60 16.73 -9.24
CA GLU A 69 3.83 15.30 -9.07
C GLU A 69 5.17 15.04 -8.38
N GLY A 70 5.21 14.09 -7.47
CA GLY A 70 6.41 13.76 -6.69
C GLY A 70 6.57 14.58 -5.41
N LEU A 71 5.98 15.77 -5.32
CA LEU A 71 6.08 16.58 -4.10
C LEU A 71 5.39 15.91 -2.90
N SER A 72 5.96 16.09 -1.72
CA SER A 72 5.37 15.68 -0.46
C SER A 72 4.14 16.56 -0.15
N ARG A 73 3.06 15.94 0.37
CA ARG A 73 1.82 16.64 0.68
C ARG A 73 1.44 16.58 2.14
N HIS A 74 1.54 15.41 2.74
CA HIS A 74 1.13 15.16 4.11
C HIS A 74 2.22 14.40 4.86
N ALA A 75 2.42 14.75 6.11
CA ALA A 75 3.07 13.88 7.07
C ALA A 75 2.03 12.90 7.63
N SER A 76 2.40 11.65 7.77
CA SER A 76 1.55 10.61 8.37
C SER A 76 2.40 9.67 9.20
N VAL A 77 1.77 9.02 10.17
CA VAL A 77 2.43 7.98 10.96
C VAL A 77 2.46 6.69 10.15
N HIS A 78 3.62 6.05 10.08
CA HIS A 78 3.73 4.72 9.49
C HIS A 78 3.02 3.68 10.36
N ALA A 79 2.38 2.71 9.75
CA ALA A 79 1.55 1.73 10.49
C ALA A 79 2.34 0.89 11.51
N ALA A 80 3.62 0.63 11.24
CA ALA A 80 4.45 -0.28 12.02
C ALA A 80 5.94 0.06 12.01
N GLY A 81 6.34 1.17 11.40
CA GLY A 81 7.74 1.61 11.31
C GLY A 81 8.21 2.27 12.60
N VAL A 82 9.33 1.80 13.12
CA VAL A 82 10.03 2.37 14.26
C VAL A 82 11.40 2.84 13.80
N VAL A 83 11.74 4.09 14.12
CA VAL A 83 13.05 4.67 13.82
C VAL A 83 13.95 4.49 15.03
N ILE A 84 15.13 3.96 14.81
CA ILE A 84 16.18 3.77 15.82
C ILE A 84 17.32 4.73 15.48
N ALA A 85 17.66 5.58 16.44
CA ALA A 85 18.74 6.54 16.36
C ALA A 85 19.82 6.22 17.40
N PRO A 86 21.09 6.66 17.21
CA PRO A 86 22.14 6.48 18.20
C PRO A 86 21.97 7.29 19.49
N GLY A 87 21.07 8.28 19.48
CA GLY A 87 20.77 9.17 20.61
C GLY A 87 19.37 9.78 20.48
N PRO A 88 19.06 10.89 21.17
CA PRO A 88 17.78 11.58 21.04
C PRO A 88 17.50 11.93 19.58
N LEU A 89 16.25 11.66 19.11
CA LEU A 89 15.87 11.84 17.69
C LEU A 89 16.05 13.27 17.19
N ASP A 90 15.79 14.24 18.04
CA ASP A 90 15.86 15.69 17.75
C ASP A 90 17.28 16.21 17.54
N ASP A 91 18.29 15.46 17.96
CA ASP A 91 19.70 15.74 17.64
C ASP A 91 20.05 15.41 16.19
N TYR A 92 19.28 14.55 15.53
CA TYR A 92 19.57 14.03 14.19
C TYR A 92 18.61 14.53 13.12
N VAL A 93 17.33 14.60 13.44
CA VAL A 93 16.27 14.95 12.47
C VAL A 93 15.17 15.78 13.13
N PRO A 94 14.49 16.66 12.36
CA PRO A 94 13.32 17.34 12.87
C PRO A 94 12.21 16.34 13.20
N VAL A 95 11.63 16.51 14.38
CA VAL A 95 10.49 15.70 14.88
C VAL A 95 9.24 16.57 14.98
N CYS A 96 8.08 15.93 14.84
CA CYS A 96 6.79 16.54 15.13
C CYS A 96 5.97 15.62 16.02
N ILE A 97 4.96 16.18 16.65
CA ILE A 97 4.00 15.44 17.46
C ILE A 97 2.77 15.18 16.59
N GLN A 98 2.39 13.93 16.46
CA GLN A 98 1.14 13.53 15.80
C GLN A 98 0.18 12.93 16.81
N THR A 99 -1.07 13.37 16.80
CA THR A 99 -2.16 12.78 17.59
C THR A 99 -2.87 11.70 16.78
N GLY A 100 -3.16 10.56 17.40
CA GLY A 100 -3.83 9.45 16.75
C GLY A 100 -5.20 9.83 16.14
N LYS A 101 -5.59 9.17 15.07
CA LYS A 101 -6.83 9.44 14.29
C LYS A 101 -8.14 9.26 15.09
N ASN A 102 -8.14 8.65 16.23
CA ASN A 102 -9.34 8.22 16.94
C ASN A 102 -9.78 9.16 18.08
N GLY A 103 -9.22 10.38 18.17
CA GLY A 103 -9.68 11.33 19.21
C GLY A 103 -9.46 10.84 20.65
N GLU A 104 -8.85 9.70 20.83
CA GLU A 104 -8.39 9.28 22.14
C GLU A 104 -7.26 10.22 22.58
N ALA A 105 -7.58 11.08 23.52
CA ALA A 105 -6.63 11.93 24.23
C ALA A 105 -5.66 11.03 25.00
N GLY A 106 -4.68 10.42 24.28
CA GLY A 106 -3.92 9.39 24.95
C GLY A 106 -2.46 9.29 24.59
N GLN A 107 -2.03 9.45 23.39
CA GLN A 107 -0.58 9.34 23.14
C GLN A 107 -0.17 10.23 21.98
N ALA A 108 0.44 11.37 22.34
CA ALA A 108 1.24 12.13 21.40
C ALA A 108 2.44 11.26 20.97
N MET A 109 2.51 10.93 19.68
CA MET A 109 3.64 10.18 19.13
C MET A 109 4.64 11.14 18.51
N HIS A 110 5.91 10.98 18.86
CA HIS A 110 7.00 11.66 18.18
C HIS A 110 7.23 10.98 16.83
N VAL A 111 7.17 11.76 15.76
CA VAL A 111 7.31 11.28 14.38
C VAL A 111 8.39 12.10 13.70
N THR A 112 9.32 11.43 13.01
CA THR A 112 10.33 12.08 12.19
C THR A 112 9.68 12.76 10.99
N GLN A 113 10.17 13.93 10.60
CA GLN A 113 9.62 14.69 9.46
C GLN A 113 10.32 14.31 8.14
N TYR A 114 11.40 13.57 8.18
CA TYR A 114 12.11 13.07 7.00
C TYR A 114 11.45 11.79 6.47
N ASP A 115 11.52 11.60 5.16
CA ASP A 115 11.12 10.35 4.53
C ASP A 115 12.16 9.22 4.79
N MET A 116 11.82 8.00 4.41
CA MET A 116 12.63 6.83 4.70
C MET A 116 14.07 6.95 4.15
N ASN A 117 14.24 7.47 2.93
CA ASN A 117 15.56 7.56 2.30
C ASN A 117 16.43 8.58 3.04
N CYS A 118 15.87 9.74 3.37
CA CYS A 118 16.57 10.76 4.15
C CYS A 118 16.92 10.29 5.58
N LEU A 119 16.12 9.39 6.19
CA LEU A 119 16.44 8.81 7.49
C LEU A 119 17.68 7.91 7.42
N GLU A 120 17.78 7.09 6.37
CA GLU A 120 18.94 6.22 6.14
C GLU A 120 20.21 7.05 5.86
N GLU A 121 20.10 8.10 5.03
CA GLU A 121 21.19 9.04 4.76
C GLU A 121 21.66 9.78 6.03
N ALA A 122 20.74 10.07 6.96
CA ALA A 122 21.04 10.65 8.26
C ALA A 122 21.59 9.63 9.28
N GLY A 123 21.86 8.39 8.87
CA GLY A 123 22.46 7.35 9.69
C GLY A 123 21.51 6.66 10.68
N MET A 124 20.21 6.73 10.46
CA MET A 124 19.22 6.06 11.28
C MET A 124 18.75 4.75 10.66
N LEU A 125 18.28 3.84 11.50
CA LEU A 125 17.71 2.58 11.09
C LEU A 125 16.19 2.64 11.24
N LYS A 126 15.45 2.35 10.17
CA LYS A 126 14.00 2.14 10.23
C LYS A 126 13.69 0.63 10.21
N MET A 127 12.99 0.17 11.21
CA MET A 127 12.50 -1.21 11.29
C MET A 127 10.98 -1.24 11.21
N ASP A 128 10.45 -2.10 10.36
CA ASP A 128 9.01 -2.28 10.17
C ASP A 128 8.54 -3.56 10.88
N PHE A 129 7.72 -3.38 11.93
CA PHE A 129 7.14 -4.47 12.71
C PHE A 129 5.69 -4.72 12.27
N LEU A 130 5.51 -5.13 11.03
CA LEU A 130 4.20 -5.34 10.46
C LEU A 130 3.78 -6.80 10.59
N GLY A 131 2.77 -7.04 11.43
CA GLY A 131 2.12 -8.35 11.55
C GLY A 131 0.94 -8.48 10.58
N LEU A 132 0.58 -9.72 10.25
CA LEU A 132 -0.57 -10.04 9.42
C LEU A 132 -1.63 -10.75 10.26
N LYS A 133 -2.80 -10.13 10.42
CA LYS A 133 -3.94 -10.74 11.14
C LYS A 133 -4.34 -12.10 10.56
N THR A 134 -4.24 -12.28 9.25
CA THR A 134 -4.54 -13.54 8.57
C THR A 134 -3.65 -14.67 9.06
N LEU A 135 -2.36 -14.42 9.30
CA LEU A 135 -1.47 -15.44 9.87
C LEU A 135 -1.87 -15.81 11.31
N THR A 136 -2.35 -14.85 12.11
CA THR A 136 -2.91 -15.14 13.43
C THR A 136 -4.14 -16.04 13.33
N VAL A 137 -5.06 -15.78 12.40
CA VAL A 137 -6.24 -16.62 12.17
C VAL A 137 -5.84 -18.04 11.78
N ILE A 138 -4.86 -18.20 10.90
CA ILE A 138 -4.34 -19.51 10.51
C ILE A 138 -3.72 -20.23 11.71
N HIS A 139 -2.91 -19.53 12.49
CA HIS A 139 -2.30 -20.08 13.71
C HIS A 139 -3.34 -20.56 14.72
N ASP A 140 -4.36 -19.74 15.00
CA ASP A 140 -5.43 -20.08 15.91
C ASP A 140 -6.25 -21.27 15.41
N ALA A 141 -6.54 -21.33 14.11
CA ALA A 141 -7.21 -22.47 13.50
C ALA A 141 -6.41 -23.77 13.63
N VAL A 142 -5.10 -23.72 13.38
CA VAL A 142 -4.19 -24.85 13.55
C VAL A 142 -4.18 -25.33 15.01
N ASN A 143 -4.10 -24.41 15.95
CA ASN A 143 -4.13 -24.75 17.39
C ASN A 143 -5.47 -25.35 17.81
N ALA A 144 -6.59 -24.84 17.30
CA ALA A 144 -7.91 -25.39 17.57
C ALA A 144 -8.05 -26.82 17.00
N VAL A 145 -7.53 -27.10 15.81
CA VAL A 145 -7.52 -28.43 15.21
C VAL A 145 -6.68 -29.38 16.05
N LYS A 146 -5.46 -28.99 16.43
CA LYS A 146 -4.57 -29.80 17.27
C LYS A 146 -5.18 -30.08 18.66
N ALA A 147 -5.82 -29.10 19.26
CA ALA A 147 -6.49 -29.29 20.57
C ALA A 147 -7.65 -30.27 20.48
N ARG A 148 -8.36 -30.33 19.34
CA ARG A 148 -9.53 -31.19 19.14
C ARG A 148 -9.17 -32.60 18.67
N ILE A 149 -8.21 -32.73 17.75
CA ILE A 149 -7.91 -33.98 17.03
C ILE A 149 -6.54 -34.53 17.48
N GLY A 150 -5.68 -33.72 18.08
CA GLY A 150 -4.33 -34.07 18.53
C GLY A 150 -3.24 -33.85 17.47
N GLU A 151 -3.60 -33.76 16.20
CA GLU A 151 -2.65 -33.67 15.09
C GLU A 151 -3.19 -32.83 13.94
N LEU A 152 -2.29 -32.36 13.08
CA LEU A 152 -2.62 -31.75 11.81
C LEU A 152 -2.46 -32.78 10.70
N ARG A 153 -3.52 -33.04 9.96
CA ARG A 153 -3.52 -34.13 8.97
C ARG A 153 -4.01 -33.63 7.61
N HIS A 154 -3.35 -34.10 6.55
CA HIS A 154 -3.84 -33.87 5.19
C HIS A 154 -5.17 -34.60 4.97
N PRO A 155 -6.18 -33.97 4.37
CA PRO A 155 -7.51 -34.57 4.22
C PRO A 155 -7.53 -35.84 3.35
N ASP A 156 -6.69 -35.89 2.31
CA ASP A 156 -6.75 -36.91 1.29
C ASP A 156 -5.60 -37.96 1.39
N THR A 157 -4.41 -37.57 1.88
CA THR A 157 -3.24 -38.46 1.91
C THR A 157 -2.96 -39.07 3.28
N ALA A 158 -3.63 -38.63 4.31
CA ALA A 158 -3.39 -39.01 5.71
C ALA A 158 -2.01 -38.64 6.26
N ASP A 159 -1.22 -37.83 5.55
CA ASP A 159 0.04 -37.31 6.04
C ASP A 159 -0.18 -36.45 7.28
N VAL A 160 0.69 -36.58 8.28
CA VAL A 160 0.62 -35.86 9.54
C VAL A 160 1.72 -34.78 9.57
N TYR A 161 1.33 -33.56 9.85
CA TYR A 161 2.22 -32.41 9.94
C TYR A 161 2.39 -31.94 11.38
N GLN A 162 3.61 -31.57 11.74
CA GLN A 162 3.89 -30.99 13.06
C GLN A 162 3.55 -29.49 13.12
N SER A 163 3.72 -28.82 11.99
CA SER A 163 3.43 -27.39 11.83
C SER A 163 2.91 -27.09 10.43
N MET A 164 2.51 -25.85 10.17
CA MET A 164 2.18 -25.41 8.82
C MET A 164 3.42 -25.31 7.91
N ASP A 165 4.62 -25.23 8.48
CA ASP A 165 5.86 -25.17 7.71
C ASP A 165 6.21 -26.54 7.07
N ASP A 166 5.62 -27.61 7.61
CA ASP A 166 5.81 -28.98 7.07
C ASP A 166 4.88 -29.28 5.87
N VAL A 167 3.90 -28.41 5.62
CA VAL A 167 2.94 -28.59 4.53
C VAL A 167 3.64 -28.40 3.18
N PRO A 168 3.59 -29.41 2.27
CA PRO A 168 4.21 -29.29 0.94
C PRO A 168 3.65 -28.09 0.16
N LEU A 169 4.54 -27.38 -0.56
CA LEU A 169 4.16 -26.24 -1.39
C LEU A 169 3.87 -26.62 -2.85
N ASP A 170 3.92 -27.90 -3.18
CA ASP A 170 3.81 -28.44 -4.53
C ASP A 170 2.54 -29.29 -4.78
N ASP A 171 1.52 -29.16 -3.92
CA ASP A 171 0.25 -29.88 -4.09
C ASP A 171 -0.45 -29.46 -5.40
N PRO A 172 -0.64 -30.40 -6.36
CA PRO A 172 -1.29 -30.09 -7.63
C PRO A 172 -2.75 -29.61 -7.49
N ALA A 173 -3.45 -30.00 -6.42
CA ALA A 173 -4.83 -29.59 -6.18
C ALA A 173 -4.92 -28.09 -5.89
N VAL A 174 -3.96 -27.56 -5.14
CA VAL A 174 -3.84 -26.11 -4.86
C VAL A 174 -3.61 -25.32 -6.15
N TYR A 175 -2.67 -25.77 -6.98
CA TYR A 175 -2.39 -25.10 -8.26
C TYR A 175 -3.56 -25.17 -9.24
N LYS A 176 -4.28 -26.28 -9.27
CA LYS A 176 -5.51 -26.42 -10.07
C LYS A 176 -6.60 -25.47 -9.61
N MET A 177 -6.79 -25.31 -8.31
CA MET A 177 -7.72 -24.35 -7.73
C MET A 177 -7.33 -22.91 -8.10
N LEU A 178 -6.06 -22.53 -7.93
CA LEU A 178 -5.55 -21.19 -8.30
C LEU A 178 -5.73 -20.92 -9.80
N ALA A 179 -5.40 -21.89 -10.66
CA ALA A 179 -5.55 -21.78 -12.11
C ALA A 179 -7.02 -21.64 -12.56
N SER A 180 -7.98 -22.17 -11.81
CA SER A 180 -9.41 -22.05 -12.09
C SER A 180 -9.99 -20.69 -11.70
N GLY A 181 -9.25 -19.85 -10.96
CA GLY A 181 -9.74 -18.58 -10.41
C GLY A 181 -10.66 -18.76 -9.19
N GLY A 182 -10.78 -19.96 -8.62
CA GLY A 182 -11.56 -20.27 -7.42
C GLY A 182 -10.88 -19.76 -6.14
N THR A 183 -10.47 -18.49 -6.11
CA THR A 183 -9.60 -17.90 -5.07
C THR A 183 -10.34 -17.09 -4.00
N SER A 184 -11.66 -17.27 -3.89
CA SER A 184 -12.46 -16.62 -2.85
C SER A 184 -11.97 -17.04 -1.46
N GLY A 185 -11.67 -16.06 -0.61
CA GLY A 185 -11.13 -16.30 0.74
C GLY A 185 -9.64 -16.68 0.79
N VAL A 186 -8.95 -16.73 -0.35
CA VAL A 186 -7.50 -16.96 -0.39
C VAL A 186 -6.77 -15.63 -0.26
N PHE A 187 -6.06 -15.44 0.85
CA PHE A 187 -5.35 -14.20 1.14
C PHE A 187 -4.43 -13.77 -0.01
N GLN A 188 -4.51 -12.50 -0.40
CA GLN A 188 -3.81 -11.86 -1.53
C GLN A 188 -4.22 -12.34 -2.94
N PHE A 189 -5.03 -13.40 -3.08
CA PHE A 189 -5.52 -13.90 -4.36
C PHE A 189 -7.00 -13.58 -4.60
N GLU A 190 -7.70 -13.04 -3.61
CA GLU A 190 -9.14 -12.72 -3.67
C GLU A 190 -9.46 -11.32 -4.23
N SER A 191 -8.50 -10.60 -4.81
CA SER A 191 -8.73 -9.28 -5.40
C SER A 191 -9.56 -9.37 -6.67
N LYS A 192 -10.60 -8.49 -6.76
CA LYS A 192 -11.43 -8.33 -7.96
C LYS A 192 -10.67 -7.68 -9.10
#